data_a83827f24d925fb21832f24b2e11ddd0
#
_entry.id   a83827f24d925fb21832f24b2e11ddd0
#
_cell.length_a   1.000
_cell.length_b   1.000
_cell.length_c   1.000
_cell.angle_alpha   90.00
_cell.angle_beta   90.00
_cell.angle_gamma   90.00
#
_symmetry.space_group_name_H-M   'P 1'
#
loop_
_entity.id
_entity.type
_entity.pdbx_description
1 polymer ?
#
loop_
_entity_poly.entity_id
_entity_poly.type
_entity_poly.pdbx_seq_one_letter_code
_entity_poly.pdbx_strand_id
1 'polypeptide(L)'
;MKYVKLLVITTLCVVLLASCKKDHYDLDHLHGVNAEGEVLLPIGSASFTLTKLMQQFKIDSLITCSEDGNLLYAFHYEDFGALNGDSLLRFKDLEYSERFSVENPFPIVLPQAFDTVLHFDQTLVFESDNIHVIEAEMKSGHFDFNVNSNIGLLQRIVLHSSDIKDEEGHELTLDFGFNSSDIQFDLDGLHYTTDTANTLDLSYDVYIRIQELLEPELFFEVDVKGNNLAIKEMIGYVDPYESRNYIDTTFNLFPGNVSGALEVDGARLRLSERNTFNLEARLDVDTAWVFGDDNVPFSIFGPQPVSVDVPSQLSFGQVFEKTLNGKISANEVGIYASSNFIVNPSGMSDLVSVSDTCAIDVIIDTEIPFAFIANDVRYLDTTELALSGISQPEQIEKLVLELTVTSTVPLNMNAQFFTYDSETERITDTLVAKDRLIGASFDGRPTITEILLEVTGDKFRHLMESDRLISCYELDTEMHNVVLNGQQGVDVSMKARVKYNGVFDIKNEE
;
A
#
# COMPACT_ATOMS: atom_id res chain seq x y z
N MET A 1 2.04 -16.85 5.50
CA MET A 1 2.09 -16.85 4.02
C MET A 1 2.54 -18.18 3.36
N LYS A 2 2.78 -19.27 4.09
CA LYS A 2 3.17 -20.58 3.50
C LYS A 2 2.00 -21.53 3.20
N TYR A 3 0.78 -21.20 3.58
CA TYR A 3 -0.37 -22.11 3.55
C TYR A 3 -1.41 -21.82 2.46
N VAL A 4 -1.27 -20.75 1.69
CA VAL A 4 -2.24 -20.35 0.65
C VAL A 4 -1.95 -21.00 -0.71
N LYS A 5 -0.75 -21.50 -0.94
CA LYS A 5 -0.28 -22.06 -2.21
C LYS A 5 -0.80 -23.46 -2.55
N LEU A 6 -1.35 -24.17 -1.58
CA LEU A 6 -1.67 -25.60 -1.71
C LEU A 6 -3.12 -25.87 -2.14
N LEU A 7 -3.95 -24.85 -2.29
CA LEU A 7 -5.38 -25.09 -2.11
C LEU A 7 -6.22 -25.25 -3.37
N VAL A 8 -5.85 -24.65 -4.51
CA VAL A 8 -6.78 -24.66 -5.66
C VAL A 8 -6.81 -26.02 -6.37
N ILE A 9 -5.70 -26.65 -6.51
CA ILE A 9 -5.60 -27.90 -7.29
C ILE A 9 -5.49 -29.10 -6.36
N THR A 10 -4.83 -28.95 -5.23
CA THR A 10 -4.98 -29.94 -4.15
C THR A 10 -6.45 -30.00 -3.69
N THR A 11 -7.15 -28.88 -3.73
CA THR A 11 -8.60 -28.91 -3.45
C THR A 11 -9.37 -29.57 -4.57
N LEU A 12 -8.98 -29.44 -5.83
CA LEU A 12 -9.58 -30.24 -6.90
C LEU A 12 -9.21 -31.73 -6.75
N CYS A 13 -7.94 -32.07 -6.53
CA CYS A 13 -7.52 -33.46 -6.28
C CYS A 13 -7.84 -33.93 -4.86
N VAL A 14 -7.73 -33.12 -3.81
CA VAL A 14 -8.06 -33.49 -2.41
C VAL A 14 -9.56 -33.37 -2.11
N VAL A 15 -10.29 -32.47 -2.74
CA VAL A 15 -11.77 -32.54 -2.73
C VAL A 15 -12.25 -33.72 -3.52
N LEU A 16 -11.58 -34.11 -4.58
CA LEU A 16 -11.82 -35.35 -5.28
C LEU A 16 -11.49 -36.58 -4.40
N LEU A 17 -10.52 -36.48 -3.49
CA LEU A 17 -10.15 -37.57 -2.58
C LEU A 17 -10.75 -37.44 -1.18
N ALA A 18 -11.10 -36.24 -0.70
CA ALA A 18 -11.58 -35.98 0.67
C ALA A 18 -13.08 -35.70 0.80
N SER A 19 -13.83 -35.65 -0.33
CA SER A 19 -15.31 -35.57 -0.26
C SER A 19 -15.99 -36.88 0.08
N CYS A 20 -15.22 -37.96 0.35
CA CYS A 20 -15.79 -39.15 0.99
C CYS A 20 -16.20 -38.81 2.42
N LYS A 21 -17.42 -38.33 2.59
CA LYS A 21 -18.09 -38.47 3.89
C LYS A 21 -18.13 -39.95 4.20
N LYS A 22 -17.38 -40.35 5.22
CA LYS A 22 -17.26 -41.70 5.77
C LYS A 22 -18.61 -42.33 6.13
N ASP A 23 -19.73 -41.56 6.08
CA ASP A 23 -21.03 -41.94 6.61
C ASP A 23 -21.97 -42.61 5.59
N HIS A 24 -21.53 -42.80 4.32
CA HIS A 24 -22.43 -43.35 3.29
C HIS A 24 -22.06 -44.71 2.71
N TYR A 25 -20.89 -45.25 3.04
CA TYR A 25 -20.48 -46.58 2.60
C TYR A 25 -19.93 -47.39 3.77
N ASP A 26 -20.75 -48.30 4.27
CA ASP A 26 -20.33 -49.34 5.22
C ASP A 26 -19.48 -50.37 4.46
N LEU A 27 -18.17 -50.14 4.40
CA LEU A 27 -17.21 -51.08 3.79
C LEU A 27 -16.83 -52.21 4.72
N ASP A 28 -17.33 -52.22 5.96
CA ASP A 28 -16.95 -53.21 7.00
C ASP A 28 -17.50 -54.63 6.68
N HIS A 29 -18.36 -54.76 5.66
CA HIS A 29 -18.92 -56.02 5.22
C HIS A 29 -18.23 -56.66 4.01
N LEU A 30 -17.14 -56.06 3.48
CA LEU A 30 -16.36 -56.59 2.35
C LEU A 30 -15.18 -57.45 2.86
N HIS A 31 -15.50 -58.53 3.55
CA HIS A 31 -14.48 -59.52 3.93
C HIS A 31 -14.36 -60.62 2.89
N GLY A 32 -13.11 -60.84 2.37
CA GLY A 32 -12.73 -62.05 1.69
C GLY A 32 -13.34 -62.31 0.34
N VAL A 33 -13.45 -61.32 -0.52
CA VAL A 33 -13.91 -61.52 -1.91
C VAL A 33 -12.71 -61.98 -2.76
N ASN A 34 -12.61 -63.28 -2.97
CA ASN A 34 -11.77 -63.87 -4.02
C ASN A 34 -12.49 -63.66 -5.35
N ALA A 35 -12.08 -62.65 -6.11
CA ALA A 35 -12.59 -62.49 -7.47
C ALA A 35 -11.63 -61.65 -8.33
N GLU A 36 -11.37 -62.16 -9.51
CA GLU A 36 -11.08 -61.26 -10.67
C GLU A 36 -12.33 -60.43 -10.91
N GLY A 37 -12.25 -59.12 -10.70
CA GLY A 37 -13.47 -58.29 -10.82
C GLY A 37 -13.15 -56.83 -11.11
N GLU A 38 -14.16 -56.18 -11.66
CA GLU A 38 -14.17 -54.75 -11.86
C GLU A 38 -15.21 -54.12 -10.92
N VAL A 39 -14.73 -53.15 -10.10
CA VAL A 39 -15.62 -52.44 -9.14
C VAL A 39 -15.72 -50.96 -9.58
N LEU A 40 -16.96 -50.50 -9.72
CA LEU A 40 -17.23 -49.09 -9.97
C LEU A 40 -17.57 -48.41 -8.63
N LEU A 41 -16.75 -47.46 -8.26
CA LEU A 41 -16.91 -46.69 -7.03
C LEU A 41 -17.25 -45.24 -7.38
N PRO A 42 -18.41 -44.71 -6.95
CA PRO A 42 -18.65 -43.28 -7.04
C PRO A 42 -17.74 -42.60 -6.00
N ILE A 43 -16.87 -41.70 -6.44
CA ILE A 43 -15.92 -40.99 -5.56
C ILE A 43 -16.54 -39.73 -5.00
N GLY A 44 -17.26 -38.97 -5.83
CA GLY A 44 -17.95 -37.79 -5.36
C GLY A 44 -18.24 -36.75 -6.46
N SER A 45 -18.82 -35.66 -6.04
CA SER A 45 -19.02 -34.49 -6.90
C SER A 45 -18.68 -33.21 -6.17
N ALA A 46 -18.20 -32.22 -6.90
CA ALA A 46 -17.88 -30.90 -6.38
C ALA A 46 -18.41 -29.83 -7.35
N SER A 47 -18.88 -28.71 -6.78
CA SER A 47 -19.41 -27.57 -7.53
C SER A 47 -18.82 -26.28 -6.98
N PHE A 48 -18.24 -25.46 -7.83
CA PHE A 48 -17.70 -24.17 -7.44
C PHE A 48 -18.00 -23.09 -8.48
N THR A 49 -18.33 -21.91 -7.98
CA THR A 49 -18.32 -20.68 -8.78
C THR A 49 -17.00 -19.93 -8.57
N LEU A 50 -16.65 -19.08 -9.53
CA LEU A 50 -15.43 -18.24 -9.41
C LEU A 50 -15.48 -17.38 -8.14
N THR A 51 -16.65 -16.80 -7.79
CA THR A 51 -16.81 -16.05 -6.53
C THR A 51 -16.54 -16.91 -5.30
N LYS A 52 -17.03 -18.13 -5.24
CA LYS A 52 -16.77 -19.03 -4.10
C LYS A 52 -15.30 -19.41 -4.01
N LEU A 53 -14.64 -19.64 -5.14
CA LEU A 53 -13.20 -19.90 -5.19
C LEU A 53 -12.41 -18.72 -4.66
N MET A 54 -12.74 -17.50 -5.07
CA MET A 54 -12.07 -16.28 -4.58
C MET A 54 -12.20 -16.12 -3.06
N GLN A 55 -13.41 -16.29 -2.51
CA GLN A 55 -13.64 -16.24 -1.07
C GLN A 55 -12.86 -17.32 -0.32
N GLN A 56 -12.80 -18.52 -0.86
CA GLN A 56 -12.07 -19.64 -0.26
C GLN A 56 -10.57 -19.40 -0.23
N PHE A 57 -10.04 -18.70 -1.24
CA PHE A 57 -8.61 -18.36 -1.32
C PHE A 57 -8.23 -17.06 -0.62
N LYS A 58 -9.20 -16.32 -0.06
CA LYS A 58 -8.99 -15.02 0.56
C LYS A 58 -8.29 -14.01 -0.38
N ILE A 59 -8.60 -14.07 -1.66
CA ILE A 59 -8.13 -13.11 -2.68
C ILE A 59 -9.20 -12.05 -2.99
N ASP A 60 -10.31 -12.08 -2.29
CA ASP A 60 -11.43 -11.13 -2.35
C ASP A 60 -11.03 -9.69 -1.96
N SER A 61 -9.89 -9.49 -1.30
CA SER A 61 -9.33 -8.15 -1.03
C SER A 61 -8.68 -7.50 -2.27
N LEU A 62 -8.28 -8.29 -3.26
CA LEU A 62 -7.61 -7.82 -4.48
C LEU A 62 -8.50 -7.96 -5.71
N ILE A 63 -9.40 -8.95 -5.71
CA ILE A 63 -10.31 -9.22 -6.81
C ILE A 63 -11.73 -8.93 -6.33
N THR A 64 -12.39 -8.01 -7.02
CA THR A 64 -13.75 -7.59 -6.73
C THR A 64 -14.68 -7.94 -7.90
N CYS A 65 -15.99 -7.76 -7.72
CA CYS A 65 -16.96 -7.87 -8.80
C CYS A 65 -17.51 -6.50 -9.15
N SER A 66 -17.60 -6.19 -10.44
CA SER A 66 -18.35 -5.02 -10.93
C SER A 66 -19.85 -5.17 -10.64
N GLU A 67 -20.62 -4.11 -10.89
CA GLU A 67 -22.09 -4.15 -10.82
C GLU A 67 -22.70 -5.22 -11.72
N ASP A 68 -22.10 -5.50 -12.88
CA ASP A 68 -22.50 -6.54 -13.81
C ASP A 68 -22.02 -7.96 -13.41
N GLY A 69 -21.33 -8.08 -12.26
CA GLY A 69 -20.78 -9.33 -11.74
C GLY A 69 -19.49 -9.79 -12.42
N ASN A 70 -18.88 -8.98 -13.28
CA ASN A 70 -17.58 -9.27 -13.90
C ASN A 70 -16.46 -9.13 -12.88
N LEU A 71 -15.48 -10.01 -12.95
CA LEU A 71 -14.33 -9.97 -12.07
C LEU A 71 -13.38 -8.84 -12.45
N LEU A 72 -12.90 -8.14 -11.43
CA LEU A 72 -11.95 -7.03 -11.54
C LEU A 72 -10.81 -7.23 -10.54
N TYR A 73 -9.59 -6.99 -10.97
CA TYR A 73 -8.48 -6.71 -10.07
C TYR A 73 -8.44 -5.19 -9.82
N ALA A 74 -8.58 -4.77 -8.57
CA ALA A 74 -8.55 -3.37 -8.18
C ALA A 74 -7.29 -3.09 -7.37
N PHE A 75 -6.57 -2.06 -7.76
CA PHE A 75 -5.41 -1.53 -7.05
C PHE A 75 -5.67 -0.07 -6.72
N HIS A 76 -5.48 0.28 -5.45
CA HIS A 76 -5.68 1.61 -4.91
C HIS A 76 -4.39 2.08 -4.25
N TYR A 77 -3.91 3.26 -4.65
CA TYR A 77 -2.69 3.85 -4.09
C TYR A 77 -2.96 5.32 -3.73
N GLU A 78 -2.90 5.63 -2.44
CA GLU A 78 -3.30 6.93 -1.88
C GLU A 78 -2.15 7.95 -1.84
N ASP A 79 -0.89 7.51 -1.86
CA ASP A 79 0.27 8.38 -1.60
C ASP A 79 1.02 8.81 -2.87
N PHE A 80 0.36 8.92 -4.02
CA PHE A 80 1.04 9.32 -5.27
C PHE A 80 1.43 10.80 -5.29
N GLY A 81 0.83 11.60 -4.47
CA GLY A 81 1.19 12.98 -4.22
C GLY A 81 0.36 13.48 -3.05
N ALA A 82 1.01 13.77 -1.94
CA ALA A 82 0.32 14.26 -0.75
C ALA A 82 1.07 15.46 -0.18
N LEU A 83 0.32 16.49 0.19
CA LEU A 83 0.79 17.60 0.98
C LEU A 83 -0.21 17.84 2.11
N ASN A 84 0.30 17.92 3.33
CA ASN A 84 -0.49 18.21 4.52
C ASN A 84 -0.14 19.61 5.02
N GLY A 85 -1.15 20.41 5.34
CA GLY A 85 -0.99 21.76 5.89
C GLY A 85 -0.16 21.75 7.17
N ASP A 86 -0.33 20.77 8.05
CA ASP A 86 0.48 20.66 9.27
C ASP A 86 1.99 20.53 9.00
N SER A 87 2.38 19.89 7.90
CA SER A 87 3.79 19.78 7.51
C SER A 87 4.34 21.06 6.87
N LEU A 88 3.47 21.83 6.19
CA LEU A 88 3.83 23.09 5.56
C LEU A 88 3.93 24.23 6.57
N LEU A 89 3.05 24.24 7.59
CA LEU A 89 2.86 25.33 8.54
C LEU A 89 3.77 25.19 9.76
N ARG A 90 5.08 25.17 9.53
CA ARG A 90 6.08 25.08 10.58
C ARG A 90 7.23 26.05 10.33
N PHE A 91 7.67 26.73 11.36
CA PHE A 91 8.96 27.39 11.37
C PHE A 91 10.04 26.41 11.81
N LYS A 92 11.27 26.67 11.40
CA LYS A 92 12.44 25.99 11.95
C LYS A 92 12.68 26.46 13.39
N ASP A 93 13.29 25.60 14.17
CA ASP A 93 13.72 25.99 15.52
C ASP A 93 14.65 27.20 15.42
N LEU A 94 14.44 28.17 16.29
CA LEU A 94 15.15 29.44 16.31
C LEU A 94 16.17 29.43 17.44
N GLU A 95 17.40 29.83 17.13
CA GLU A 95 18.39 30.21 18.15
C GLU A 95 18.90 31.60 17.83
N TYR A 96 18.71 32.51 18.75
CA TYR A 96 19.14 33.89 18.63
C TYR A 96 19.83 34.35 19.91
N SER A 97 20.96 35.03 19.78
CA SER A 97 21.69 35.64 20.90
C SER A 97 22.11 37.05 20.52
N GLU A 98 21.76 37.98 21.36
CA GLU A 98 22.17 39.38 21.19
C GLU A 98 22.77 39.92 22.45
N ARG A 99 23.94 40.57 22.29
CA ARG A 99 24.67 41.17 23.38
C ARG A 99 24.84 42.65 23.19
N PHE A 100 24.24 43.43 24.04
CA PHE A 100 24.43 44.87 24.12
C PHE A 100 25.56 45.18 25.11
N SER A 101 26.63 45.80 24.67
CA SER A 101 27.77 46.12 25.55
C SER A 101 28.21 47.57 25.42
N VAL A 102 28.72 48.10 26.49
CA VAL A 102 29.29 49.47 26.58
C VAL A 102 30.58 49.39 27.38
N GLU A 103 31.65 50.01 26.82
CA GLU A 103 32.90 50.22 27.55
C GLU A 103 32.65 51.09 28.80
N ASN A 104 33.19 50.66 29.94
CA ASN A 104 33.20 51.40 31.18
C ASN A 104 34.63 51.86 31.52
N PRO A 105 35.08 52.99 30.97
CA PRO A 105 36.45 53.47 31.19
C PRO A 105 36.72 53.97 32.61
N PHE A 106 35.66 54.16 33.42
CA PHE A 106 35.77 54.70 34.75
C PHE A 106 35.01 53.81 35.75
N PRO A 107 35.60 52.71 36.25
CA PRO A 107 34.95 51.89 37.28
C PRO A 107 34.67 52.74 38.51
N ILE A 108 33.40 52.75 38.98
CA ILE A 108 32.96 53.56 40.11
C ILE A 108 32.14 52.74 41.09
N VAL A 109 32.24 53.07 42.36
CA VAL A 109 31.31 52.69 43.40
C VAL A 109 30.46 53.92 43.72
N LEU A 110 29.17 53.77 43.64
CA LEU A 110 28.22 54.87 43.88
C LEU A 110 28.02 55.08 45.38
N PRO A 111 27.95 56.34 45.83
CA PRO A 111 27.67 56.62 47.24
C PRO A 111 26.30 56.16 47.72
N GLN A 112 25.35 56.03 46.82
CA GLN A 112 24.02 55.52 46.98
C GLN A 112 23.54 54.78 45.77
N ALA A 113 22.93 53.62 45.98
CA ALA A 113 22.31 52.86 44.89
C ALA A 113 21.13 53.63 44.29
N PHE A 114 20.92 53.48 42.96
CA PHE A 114 19.76 54.01 42.27
C PHE A 114 19.17 52.97 41.36
N ASP A 115 17.88 53.07 41.12
CA ASP A 115 17.14 52.21 40.23
C ASP A 115 17.00 52.92 38.87
N THR A 116 17.17 52.15 37.79
CA THR A 116 17.00 52.64 36.38
C THR A 116 16.33 51.58 35.52
N VAL A 117 15.85 51.99 34.35
CA VAL A 117 15.27 51.12 33.35
C VAL A 117 16.09 51.29 32.07
N LEU A 118 16.50 50.20 31.48
CA LEU A 118 17.12 50.18 30.17
C LEU A 118 16.12 49.59 29.17
N HIS A 119 16.02 50.23 28.00
CA HIS A 119 15.15 49.78 26.90
C HIS A 119 16.01 49.16 25.81
N PHE A 120 15.61 48.00 25.33
CA PHE A 120 16.24 47.32 24.19
C PHE A 120 15.14 46.86 23.22
N ASP A 121 15.40 46.99 21.94
CA ASP A 121 14.56 46.49 20.89
C ASP A 121 15.29 45.41 20.08
N GLN A 122 14.56 44.36 19.69
CA GLN A 122 15.11 43.21 19.01
C GLN A 122 14.10 42.72 17.98
N THR A 123 14.60 42.35 16.78
CA THR A 123 13.79 41.70 15.77
C THR A 123 14.27 40.26 15.57
N LEU A 124 13.42 39.29 15.84
CA LEU A 124 13.65 37.89 15.51
C LEU A 124 13.20 37.61 14.08
N VAL A 125 13.94 36.76 13.38
CA VAL A 125 13.59 36.31 12.03
C VAL A 125 13.36 34.81 12.04
N PHE A 126 12.16 34.38 11.67
CA PHE A 126 11.81 32.96 11.58
C PHE A 126 12.22 32.41 10.20
N GLU A 127 12.98 31.35 10.21
CA GLU A 127 13.30 30.63 8.98
C GLU A 127 12.16 29.66 8.65
N SER A 128 11.75 29.65 7.39
CA SER A 128 10.84 28.69 6.81
C SER A 128 11.30 28.36 5.39
N ASP A 129 11.04 27.14 4.96
CA ASP A 129 11.46 26.71 3.62
C ASP A 129 10.54 27.25 2.52
N ASN A 130 9.22 27.42 2.82
CA ASN A 130 8.26 27.67 1.76
C ASN A 130 7.14 28.68 2.13
N ILE A 131 7.13 29.23 3.36
CA ILE A 131 6.06 30.14 3.79
C ILE A 131 6.61 31.48 4.27
N HIS A 132 5.85 32.53 3.96
CA HIS A 132 6.10 33.91 4.37
C HIS A 132 4.85 34.39 5.11
N VAL A 133 4.87 34.32 6.44
CA VAL A 133 3.73 34.54 7.31
C VAL A 133 3.59 36.02 7.64
N ILE A 134 2.40 36.57 7.42
CA ILE A 134 2.02 37.94 7.84
C ILE A 134 1.11 37.88 9.06
N GLU A 135 0.14 36.95 9.06
CA GLU A 135 -0.76 36.71 10.19
C GLU A 135 -0.81 35.22 10.45
N ALA A 136 -0.86 34.83 11.71
CA ALA A 136 -1.03 33.43 12.09
C ALA A 136 -1.74 33.28 13.44
N GLU A 137 -2.45 32.14 13.58
CA GLU A 137 -2.82 31.55 14.85
C GLU A 137 -1.82 30.43 15.14
N MET A 138 -1.14 30.53 16.28
CA MET A 138 -0.16 29.52 16.68
C MET A 138 -0.87 28.28 17.19
N LYS A 139 -0.40 27.11 16.73
CA LYS A 139 -0.91 25.79 17.15
C LYS A 139 -0.18 25.26 18.36
N SER A 140 1.13 25.48 18.38
CA SER A 140 2.02 25.07 19.45
C SER A 140 3.38 25.74 19.30
N GLY A 141 4.18 25.61 20.30
CA GLY A 141 5.55 26.11 20.35
C GLY A 141 5.81 26.89 21.61
N HIS A 142 7.04 27.15 21.89
CA HIS A 142 7.44 27.96 23.03
C HIS A 142 8.74 28.70 22.74
N PHE A 143 8.91 29.83 23.43
CA PHE A 143 10.19 30.51 23.52
C PHE A 143 10.82 30.24 24.88
N ASP A 144 12.10 29.94 24.86
CA ASP A 144 12.95 29.94 26.03
C ASP A 144 13.82 31.19 25.99
N PHE A 145 13.73 32.04 27.03
CA PHE A 145 14.54 33.23 27.19
C PHE A 145 15.55 33.02 28.28
N ASN A 146 16.80 33.31 28.01
CA ASN A 146 17.86 33.37 28.99
C ASN A 146 18.47 34.77 28.99
N VAL A 147 18.55 35.40 30.17
CA VAL A 147 19.07 36.75 30.29
C VAL A 147 20.27 36.76 31.21
N ASN A 148 21.37 37.35 30.75
CA ASN A 148 22.60 37.52 31.47
C ASN A 148 23.05 38.99 31.47
N SER A 149 23.51 39.51 32.59
CA SER A 149 23.95 40.92 32.71
C SER A 149 24.93 41.12 33.85
N ASN A 150 25.89 42.01 33.67
CA ASN A 150 26.78 42.51 34.71
C ASN A 150 26.52 43.99 35.07
N ILE A 151 25.44 44.58 34.55
CA ILE A 151 25.07 45.99 34.81
C ILE A 151 24.32 46.10 36.15
N GLY A 152 24.98 45.92 37.27
CA GLY A 152 24.33 46.01 38.55
C GLY A 152 23.43 44.83 38.88
N LEU A 153 22.47 45.02 39.84
CA LEU A 153 21.52 43.99 40.24
C LEU A 153 20.25 44.05 39.41
N LEU A 154 20.04 42.99 38.62
CA LEU A 154 18.82 42.80 37.85
C LEU A 154 17.64 42.64 38.83
N GLN A 155 16.60 43.46 38.66
CA GLN A 155 15.40 43.42 39.50
C GLN A 155 14.20 42.79 38.81
N ARG A 156 14.02 43.10 37.51
CA ARG A 156 12.83 42.74 36.76
C ARG A 156 13.10 42.95 35.26
N ILE A 157 12.52 42.09 34.45
CA ILE A 157 12.45 42.30 33.01
C ILE A 157 11.00 42.27 32.60
N VAL A 158 10.60 43.23 31.76
CA VAL A 158 9.28 43.22 31.12
C VAL A 158 9.52 43.15 29.60
N LEU A 159 9.01 42.09 28.99
CA LEU A 159 9.06 41.91 27.56
C LEU A 159 7.70 42.33 26.98
N HIS A 160 7.76 43.07 25.89
CA HIS A 160 6.61 43.54 25.12
C HIS A 160 6.73 43.09 23.66
N SER A 161 5.60 42.72 23.07
CA SER A 161 5.49 42.56 21.64
C SER A 161 4.13 43.04 21.16
N SER A 162 4.11 43.88 20.14
CA SER A 162 2.88 44.29 19.45
C SER A 162 2.44 43.23 18.41
N ASP A 163 3.38 42.37 18.02
CA ASP A 163 3.18 41.38 16.98
C ASP A 163 2.48 40.12 17.49
N ILE A 164 2.55 39.88 18.80
CA ILE A 164 1.86 38.76 19.45
C ILE A 164 0.71 39.31 20.31
N LYS A 165 -0.48 38.72 20.12
CA LYS A 165 -1.71 39.08 20.85
C LYS A 165 -2.37 37.83 21.42
N ASP A 166 -3.02 38.02 22.58
CA ASP A 166 -3.89 36.97 23.15
C ASP A 166 -5.24 36.87 22.37
N GLU A 167 -6.09 35.91 22.75
CA GLU A 167 -7.42 35.71 22.16
C GLU A 167 -8.34 36.96 22.28
N GLU A 168 -8.07 37.86 23.26
CA GLU A 168 -8.83 39.07 23.50
C GLU A 168 -8.29 40.27 22.72
N GLY A 169 -7.15 40.08 22.01
CA GLY A 169 -6.48 41.09 21.17
C GLY A 169 -5.55 42.02 21.98
N HIS A 170 -5.19 41.67 23.21
CA HIS A 170 -4.20 42.44 23.97
C HIS A 170 -2.78 42.05 23.53
N GLU A 171 -1.93 43.05 23.38
CA GLU A 171 -0.51 42.88 23.10
C GLU A 171 0.21 42.09 24.17
N LEU A 172 1.13 41.27 23.79
CA LEU A 172 1.91 40.46 24.69
C LEU A 172 2.73 41.32 25.65
N THR A 173 2.53 41.10 26.93
CA THR A 173 3.37 41.67 27.99
C THR A 173 3.70 40.59 28.98
N LEU A 174 4.99 40.24 29.12
CA LEU A 174 5.47 39.26 30.06
C LEU A 174 6.34 39.96 31.14
N ASP A 175 6.02 39.72 32.37
CA ASP A 175 6.72 40.28 33.52
C ASP A 175 7.53 39.18 34.23
N PHE A 176 8.83 39.26 34.13
CA PHE A 176 9.75 38.33 34.73
C PHE A 176 10.35 38.93 35.97
N GLY A 177 9.85 38.51 37.14
CA GLY A 177 10.35 38.92 38.43
C GLY A 177 11.78 38.45 38.72
N PHE A 178 12.35 38.99 39.80
CA PHE A 178 13.68 38.66 40.25
C PHE A 178 13.94 37.16 40.44
N ASN A 179 15.02 36.61 39.88
CA ASN A 179 15.54 35.24 39.95
C ASN A 179 15.16 34.24 38.86
N SER A 180 14.59 34.64 37.74
CA SER A 180 14.39 33.74 36.62
C SER A 180 15.38 34.04 35.51
N SER A 181 16.48 33.28 35.45
CA SER A 181 17.42 33.32 34.31
C SER A 181 16.88 32.59 33.11
N ASP A 182 16.00 31.60 33.32
CA ASP A 182 15.40 30.78 32.30
C ASP A 182 13.88 30.92 32.36
N ILE A 183 13.29 31.41 31.29
CA ILE A 183 11.87 31.70 31.19
C ILE A 183 11.34 31.01 29.97
N GLN A 184 10.31 30.20 30.16
CA GLN A 184 9.57 29.57 29.09
C GLN A 184 8.22 30.26 28.91
N PHE A 185 7.89 30.52 27.64
CA PHE A 185 6.63 31.13 27.27
C PHE A 185 5.98 30.33 26.15
N ASP A 186 4.78 29.81 26.39
CA ASP A 186 4.01 29.02 25.41
C ASP A 186 3.26 29.92 24.43
N LEU A 187 3.23 29.51 23.17
CA LEU A 187 2.59 30.25 22.07
C LEU A 187 1.21 29.71 21.69
N ASP A 188 0.75 28.63 22.30
CA ASP A 188 -0.50 27.97 21.95
C ASP A 188 -1.71 28.92 22.02
N GLY A 189 -2.45 29.01 20.89
CA GLY A 189 -3.63 29.87 20.76
C GLY A 189 -3.35 31.37 20.58
N LEU A 190 -2.08 31.80 20.57
CA LEU A 190 -1.76 33.21 20.35
C LEU A 190 -1.85 33.61 18.86
N HIS A 191 -2.20 34.87 18.66
CA HIS A 191 -2.23 35.47 17.33
C HIS A 191 -0.94 36.23 17.07
N TYR A 192 -0.33 35.94 15.95
CA TYR A 192 0.84 36.62 15.42
C TYR A 192 0.46 37.49 14.23
N THR A 193 0.94 38.73 14.20
CA THR A 193 0.69 39.69 13.12
C THR A 193 1.93 40.56 12.94
N THR A 194 2.44 40.67 11.73
CA THR A 194 3.65 41.48 11.45
C THR A 194 3.54 42.26 10.15
N ASP A 195 4.27 43.39 10.08
CA ASP A 195 4.40 44.19 8.84
C ASP A 195 5.43 43.60 7.86
N THR A 196 6.39 42.84 8.37
CA THR A 196 7.44 42.16 7.57
C THR A 196 7.35 40.66 7.78
N ALA A 197 7.09 39.91 6.72
CA ALA A 197 6.87 38.48 6.78
C ALA A 197 7.98 37.75 7.57
N ASN A 198 7.56 36.84 8.43
CA ASN A 198 8.43 35.98 9.25
C ASN A 198 9.31 36.78 10.24
N THR A 199 8.90 37.94 10.69
CA THR A 199 9.63 38.69 11.72
C THR A 199 8.78 38.89 12.96
N LEU A 200 9.42 38.97 14.10
CA LEU A 200 8.80 39.24 15.41
C LEU A 200 9.59 40.34 16.11
N ASP A 201 8.95 41.46 16.36
CA ASP A 201 9.54 42.57 17.10
C ASP A 201 9.27 42.42 18.60
N LEU A 202 10.35 42.45 19.37
CA LEU A 202 10.36 42.38 20.81
C LEU A 202 10.99 43.64 21.40
N SER A 203 10.42 44.13 22.49
CA SER A 203 11.08 45.17 23.27
C SER A 203 11.19 44.74 24.73
N TYR A 204 12.29 45.12 25.35
CA TYR A 204 12.63 44.75 26.72
C TYR A 204 12.80 45.97 27.59
N ASP A 205 12.05 46.04 28.70
CA ASP A 205 12.27 46.98 29.79
C ASP A 205 13.03 46.26 30.91
N VAL A 206 14.30 46.57 31.07
CA VAL A 206 15.18 45.95 32.03
C VAL A 206 15.35 46.85 33.25
N TYR A 207 14.75 46.49 34.37
CA TYR A 207 14.82 47.19 35.65
C TYR A 207 16.04 46.73 36.44
N ILE A 208 16.98 47.65 36.67
CA ILE A 208 18.26 47.34 37.37
C ILE A 208 18.49 48.33 38.51
N ARG A 209 19.12 47.79 39.57
CA ARG A 209 19.63 48.58 40.69
C ARG A 209 21.14 48.66 40.57
N ILE A 210 21.64 49.88 40.38
CA ILE A 210 23.05 50.12 40.22
C ILE A 210 23.62 50.64 41.53
N GLN A 211 24.58 49.90 42.11
CA GLN A 211 25.35 50.29 43.28
C GLN A 211 26.81 50.50 42.94
N GLU A 212 27.33 49.74 42.02
CA GLU A 212 28.71 49.81 41.55
C GLU A 212 28.76 49.44 40.07
N LEU A 213 29.73 49.98 39.33
CA LEU A 213 30.06 49.69 37.96
C LEU A 213 31.57 49.44 37.89
N LEU A 214 31.98 48.22 38.30
CA LEU A 214 33.39 47.86 38.45
C LEU A 214 34.01 47.21 37.21
N GLU A 215 33.17 46.56 36.41
CA GLU A 215 33.63 45.84 35.24
C GLU A 215 34.03 46.82 34.09
N PRO A 216 35.10 46.53 33.35
CA PRO A 216 35.57 47.39 32.26
C PRO A 216 34.63 47.38 31.04
N GLU A 217 33.81 46.35 30.90
CA GLU A 217 32.76 46.23 29.89
C GLU A 217 31.44 45.91 30.66
N LEU A 218 30.43 46.71 30.43
CA LEU A 218 29.12 46.50 30.94
C LEU A 218 28.26 45.88 29.84
N PHE A 219 27.58 44.78 30.10
CA PHE A 219 26.78 44.10 29.09
C PHE A 219 25.40 43.65 29.59
N PHE A 220 24.48 43.53 28.68
CA PHE A 220 23.22 42.85 28.76
C PHE A 220 23.08 41.93 27.57
N GLU A 221 22.82 40.65 27.82
CA GLU A 221 22.74 39.62 26.80
C GLU A 221 21.42 38.88 26.95
N VAL A 222 20.74 38.64 25.81
CA VAL A 222 19.50 37.89 25.71
C VAL A 222 19.71 36.78 24.73
N ASP A 223 19.50 35.56 25.18
CA ASP A 223 19.42 34.40 24.34
C ASP A 223 17.94 33.98 24.21
N VAL A 224 17.47 33.78 22.97
CA VAL A 224 16.10 33.36 22.67
C VAL A 224 16.17 32.09 21.86
N LYS A 225 15.48 31.07 22.33
CA LYS A 225 15.29 29.81 21.57
C LYS A 225 13.81 29.60 21.33
N GLY A 226 13.45 29.42 20.07
CA GLY A 226 12.10 29.03 19.67
C GLY A 226 12.07 27.55 19.27
N ASN A 227 11.22 26.79 19.93
CA ASN A 227 11.17 25.34 19.73
C ASN A 227 9.75 24.90 19.34
N ASN A 228 9.67 23.93 18.39
CA ASN A 228 8.42 23.31 17.93
C ASN A 228 7.35 24.32 17.48
N LEU A 229 7.77 25.36 16.76
CA LEU A 229 6.94 26.45 16.30
C LEU A 229 6.01 25.98 15.18
N ALA A 230 4.76 25.65 15.49
CA ALA A 230 3.74 25.19 14.57
C ALA A 230 2.59 26.20 14.49
N ILE A 231 2.05 26.37 13.31
CA ILE A 231 0.97 27.30 12.99
C ILE A 231 -0.31 26.49 12.72
N LYS A 232 -1.44 26.93 13.24
CA LYS A 232 -2.76 26.36 13.02
C LYS A 232 -3.39 26.91 11.74
N GLU A 233 -3.33 28.23 11.58
CA GLU A 233 -3.81 28.94 10.40
C GLU A 233 -2.90 30.13 10.14
N MET A 234 -2.61 30.40 8.87
CA MET A 234 -1.85 31.58 8.47
C MET A 234 -2.52 32.34 7.33
N ILE A 235 -2.19 33.64 7.26
CA ILE A 235 -2.34 34.48 6.07
C ILE A 235 -0.94 34.93 5.67
N GLY A 236 -0.59 34.76 4.41
CA GLY A 236 0.76 35.07 3.94
C GLY A 236 0.98 34.65 2.50
N TYR A 237 2.23 34.42 2.17
CA TYR A 237 2.63 33.93 0.84
C TYR A 237 3.21 32.53 0.97
N VAL A 238 3.01 31.73 -0.07
CA VAL A 238 3.60 30.38 -0.18
C VAL A 238 4.48 30.34 -1.43
N ASP A 239 5.74 29.95 -1.25
CA ASP A 239 6.63 29.69 -2.38
C ASP A 239 6.22 28.46 -3.17
N PRO A 240 6.60 28.32 -4.45
CA PRO A 240 6.45 27.07 -5.18
C PRO A 240 7.11 25.92 -4.43
N TYR A 241 6.32 24.92 -4.06
CA TYR A 241 6.79 23.70 -3.40
C TYR A 241 6.77 22.55 -4.39
N GLU A 242 7.91 21.86 -4.55
CA GLU A 242 8.03 20.71 -5.43
C GLU A 242 8.32 19.44 -4.63
N SER A 243 7.58 18.39 -4.93
CA SER A 243 7.80 17.05 -4.38
C SER A 243 7.88 16.01 -5.49
N ARG A 244 8.90 15.16 -5.45
CA ARG A 244 9.05 14.05 -6.39
C ARG A 244 8.53 12.77 -5.78
N ASN A 245 7.68 12.08 -6.53
CA ASN A 245 7.07 10.84 -6.12
C ASN A 245 7.46 9.72 -7.09
N TYR A 246 7.62 8.52 -6.54
CA TYR A 246 7.96 7.32 -7.29
C TYR A 246 7.05 6.19 -6.86
N ILE A 247 6.52 5.49 -7.85
CA ILE A 247 5.92 4.17 -7.66
C ILE A 247 6.84 3.19 -8.38
N ASP A 248 7.30 2.18 -7.64
CA ASP A 248 8.02 1.04 -8.19
C ASP A 248 7.50 -0.17 -7.42
N THR A 249 6.48 -0.81 -7.98
CA THR A 249 5.79 -1.91 -7.33
C THR A 249 5.50 -3.02 -8.31
N THR A 250 5.52 -4.24 -7.81
CA THR A 250 5.14 -5.42 -8.56
C THR A 250 4.07 -6.19 -7.81
N PHE A 251 3.15 -6.79 -8.53
CA PHE A 251 2.14 -7.67 -7.98
C PHE A 251 1.92 -8.88 -8.87
N ASN A 252 1.52 -9.99 -8.27
CA ASN A 252 1.22 -11.21 -8.99
C ASN A 252 -0.29 -11.26 -9.27
N LEU A 253 -0.67 -11.35 -10.55
CA LEU A 253 -2.07 -11.53 -10.94
C LEU A 253 -2.60 -12.89 -10.47
N PHE A 254 -1.78 -13.92 -10.61
CA PHE A 254 -2.10 -15.24 -10.12
C PHE A 254 -1.03 -15.72 -9.12
N PRO A 255 -1.43 -16.20 -7.94
CA PRO A 255 -0.48 -16.77 -6.99
C PRO A 255 0.05 -18.12 -7.50
N GLY A 256 1.35 -18.30 -7.52
CA GLY A 256 1.99 -19.59 -7.85
C GLY A 256 2.98 -19.51 -8.99
N ASN A 257 3.32 -20.66 -9.55
CA ASN A 257 4.24 -20.78 -10.68
C ASN A 257 3.43 -20.65 -12.00
N VAL A 258 3.01 -19.43 -12.31
CA VAL A 258 2.32 -19.10 -13.57
C VAL A 258 3.32 -18.54 -14.54
N SER A 259 3.20 -18.90 -15.81
CA SER A 259 3.96 -18.32 -16.91
C SER A 259 3.06 -18.05 -18.09
N GLY A 260 3.51 -17.19 -19.00
CA GLY A 260 2.74 -16.79 -20.18
C GLY A 260 2.19 -15.38 -20.07
N ALA A 261 1.41 -14.97 -21.05
CA ALA A 261 0.92 -13.62 -21.15
C ALA A 261 -0.60 -13.57 -21.38
N LEU A 262 -1.19 -12.50 -20.87
CA LEU A 262 -2.59 -12.15 -21.08
C LEU A 262 -2.66 -10.87 -21.92
N GLU A 263 -3.44 -10.88 -22.95
CA GLU A 263 -3.82 -9.66 -23.66
C GLU A 263 -5.09 -9.12 -23.01
N VAL A 264 -4.92 -8.06 -22.20
CA VAL A 264 -6.00 -7.47 -21.40
C VAL A 264 -6.67 -6.36 -22.18
N ASP A 265 -8.00 -6.34 -22.14
CA ASP A 265 -8.84 -5.33 -22.75
C ASP A 265 -9.62 -4.56 -21.70
N GLY A 266 -9.61 -3.22 -21.80
CA GLY A 266 -10.41 -2.34 -20.97
C GLY A 266 -9.90 -2.12 -19.56
N ALA A 267 -8.61 -2.33 -19.27
CA ALA A 267 -8.03 -1.89 -18.01
C ALA A 267 -8.17 -0.37 -17.87
N ARG A 268 -8.55 0.10 -16.68
CA ARG A 268 -8.80 1.52 -16.41
C ARG A 268 -7.82 2.03 -15.39
N LEU A 269 -7.19 3.14 -15.72
CA LEU A 269 -6.44 3.94 -14.77
C LEU A 269 -7.21 5.22 -14.51
N ARG A 270 -7.47 5.51 -13.24
CA ARG A 270 -8.07 6.76 -12.79
C ARG A 270 -7.11 7.49 -11.88
N LEU A 271 -7.04 8.79 -12.06
CA LEU A 271 -6.36 9.71 -11.19
C LEU A 271 -7.43 10.58 -10.54
N SER A 272 -7.52 10.52 -9.23
CA SER A 272 -8.47 11.30 -8.44
C SER A 272 -7.70 12.21 -7.51
N GLU A 273 -8.15 13.44 -7.35
CA GLU A 273 -7.46 14.47 -6.60
C GLU A 273 -8.40 15.16 -5.62
N ARG A 274 -7.85 15.51 -4.47
CA ARG A 274 -8.45 16.41 -3.49
C ARG A 274 -7.48 17.53 -3.22
N ASN A 275 -7.95 18.77 -3.29
CA ASN A 275 -7.18 19.94 -2.90
C ASN A 275 -8.06 20.87 -2.05
N THR A 276 -7.83 20.88 -0.75
CA THR A 276 -8.54 21.75 0.20
C THR A 276 -7.78 23.05 0.48
N PHE A 277 -6.59 23.22 -0.10
CA PHE A 277 -5.88 24.49 -0.06
C PHE A 277 -6.54 25.53 -0.98
N ASN A 278 -6.35 26.79 -0.63
CA ASN A 278 -6.67 27.92 -1.53
C ASN A 278 -5.49 28.23 -2.49
N LEU A 279 -4.80 27.18 -2.92
CA LEU A 279 -3.64 27.22 -3.81
C LEU A 279 -3.86 26.23 -4.95
N GLU A 280 -3.44 26.62 -6.14
CA GLU A 280 -3.39 25.69 -7.27
C GLU A 280 -2.21 24.73 -7.09
N ALA A 281 -2.35 23.52 -7.63
CA ALA A 281 -1.26 22.58 -7.75
C ALA A 281 -1.21 22.00 -9.16
N ARG A 282 -0.09 21.37 -9.51
CA ARG A 282 0.10 20.69 -10.78
C ARG A 282 0.86 19.38 -10.55
N LEU A 283 0.36 18.34 -11.17
CA LEU A 283 1.04 17.05 -11.23
C LEU A 283 1.68 16.88 -12.62
N ASP A 284 2.98 16.90 -12.68
CA ASP A 284 3.76 16.61 -13.89
C ASP A 284 4.19 15.13 -13.83
N VAL A 285 3.58 14.28 -14.65
CA VAL A 285 3.95 12.86 -14.74
C VAL A 285 5.05 12.71 -15.77
N ASP A 286 6.25 12.44 -15.32
CA ASP A 286 7.43 12.26 -16.17
C ASP A 286 7.38 10.93 -16.90
N THR A 287 7.10 9.86 -16.15
CA THR A 287 7.02 8.49 -16.69
C THR A 287 5.95 7.71 -15.93
N ALA A 288 5.21 6.88 -16.67
CA ALA A 288 4.35 5.88 -16.08
C ALA A 288 4.24 4.68 -17.02
N TRP A 289 4.74 3.54 -16.56
CA TRP A 289 4.89 2.33 -17.34
C TRP A 289 4.27 1.14 -16.62
N VAL A 290 3.66 0.25 -17.39
CA VAL A 290 3.34 -1.11 -16.95
C VAL A 290 4.27 -2.05 -17.70
N PHE A 291 4.95 -2.92 -16.96
CA PHE A 291 5.83 -3.93 -17.52
C PHE A 291 5.07 -5.23 -17.69
N GLY A 292 5.10 -5.75 -18.89
CA GLY A 292 4.55 -7.07 -19.24
C GLY A 292 5.62 -8.15 -19.30
N ASP A 293 5.23 -9.33 -19.76
CA ASP A 293 6.06 -10.55 -19.81
C ASP A 293 7.35 -10.39 -20.63
N ASP A 294 7.36 -9.53 -21.64
CA ASP A 294 8.52 -9.29 -22.51
C ASP A 294 9.42 -8.14 -22.01
N ASN A 295 9.23 -7.63 -20.81
CA ASN A 295 9.85 -6.38 -20.31
C ASN A 295 9.66 -5.20 -21.29
N VAL A 296 8.67 -5.25 -22.13
CA VAL A 296 8.31 -4.14 -23.02
C VAL A 296 7.33 -3.26 -22.28
N PRO A 297 7.79 -2.10 -21.76
CA PRO A 297 6.90 -1.20 -21.05
C PRO A 297 5.88 -0.60 -22.01
N PHE A 298 4.62 -0.50 -21.61
CA PHE A 298 3.67 0.37 -22.29
C PHE A 298 3.32 1.57 -21.42
N SER A 299 3.31 2.75 -22.06
CA SER A 299 3.03 3.99 -21.38
C SER A 299 1.56 4.08 -20.99
N ILE A 300 1.31 4.29 -19.70
CA ILE A 300 -0.04 4.45 -19.16
C ILE A 300 -0.68 5.75 -19.65
N PHE A 301 0.10 6.85 -19.72
CA PHE A 301 -0.42 8.17 -20.06
C PHE A 301 -0.26 8.54 -21.57
N GLY A 302 0.38 7.70 -22.38
CA GLY A 302 0.70 8.01 -23.78
C GLY A 302 2.05 8.76 -23.89
N PRO A 303 2.21 9.65 -24.90
CA PRO A 303 3.44 10.43 -25.02
C PRO A 303 3.63 11.29 -23.77
N GLN A 304 4.81 11.24 -23.16
CA GLN A 304 5.14 11.92 -21.91
C GLN A 304 6.11 13.08 -22.16
N PRO A 305 6.24 14.06 -21.23
CA PRO A 305 5.50 14.19 -19.96
C PRO A 305 4.04 14.61 -20.14
N VAL A 306 3.21 14.34 -19.10
CA VAL A 306 1.81 14.77 -19.04
C VAL A 306 1.65 15.62 -17.79
N SER A 307 1.10 16.82 -17.96
CA SER A 307 0.76 17.73 -16.86
C SER A 307 -0.73 17.72 -16.60
N VAL A 308 -1.11 17.61 -15.34
CA VAL A 308 -2.50 17.67 -14.87
C VAL A 308 -2.61 18.80 -13.85
N ASP A 309 -3.47 19.76 -14.12
CA ASP A 309 -3.74 20.87 -13.21
C ASP A 309 -4.72 20.44 -12.11
N VAL A 310 -4.37 20.73 -10.87
CA VAL A 310 -5.16 20.45 -9.67
C VAL A 310 -5.72 21.79 -9.17
N PRO A 311 -6.99 22.13 -9.48
CA PRO A 311 -7.55 23.40 -9.08
C PRO A 311 -7.65 23.51 -7.55
N SER A 312 -7.57 24.75 -7.05
CA SER A 312 -7.79 25.07 -5.65
C SER A 312 -9.20 24.71 -5.19
N GLN A 313 -9.37 24.37 -3.91
CA GLN A 313 -10.66 24.08 -3.27
C GLN A 313 -11.43 22.92 -3.94
N LEU A 314 -10.73 21.98 -4.54
CA LEU A 314 -11.33 20.77 -5.10
C LEU A 314 -11.67 19.79 -3.96
N SER A 315 -12.95 19.53 -3.74
CA SER A 315 -13.40 18.67 -2.64
C SER A 315 -13.02 17.19 -2.83
N PHE A 316 -13.12 16.67 -4.01
CA PHE A 316 -12.61 15.41 -4.53
C PHE A 316 -13.13 15.27 -5.96
N GLY A 317 -12.28 14.97 -6.90
CA GLY A 317 -12.68 14.83 -8.29
C GLY A 317 -11.77 13.92 -9.09
N GLN A 318 -12.35 13.22 -10.04
CA GLN A 318 -11.58 12.49 -11.04
C GLN A 318 -11.03 13.49 -12.04
N VAL A 319 -9.71 13.61 -12.13
CA VAL A 319 -9.03 14.57 -13.02
C VAL A 319 -8.58 13.91 -14.32
N PHE A 320 -8.37 12.61 -14.27
CA PHE A 320 -7.89 11.85 -15.42
C PHE A 320 -8.42 10.42 -15.39
N GLU A 321 -8.87 9.94 -16.56
CA GLU A 321 -9.21 8.51 -16.77
C GLU A 321 -8.68 8.08 -18.13
N LYS A 322 -8.07 6.89 -18.15
CA LYS A 322 -7.61 6.27 -19.39
C LYS A 322 -7.91 4.79 -19.39
N THR A 323 -8.44 4.32 -20.52
CA THR A 323 -8.57 2.90 -20.81
C THR A 323 -7.30 2.40 -21.47
N LEU A 324 -6.78 1.29 -20.97
CA LEU A 324 -5.56 0.64 -21.43
C LEU A 324 -5.89 -0.71 -21.98
N ASN A 325 -5.31 -1.01 -23.14
CA ASN A 325 -5.32 -2.34 -23.74
C ASN A 325 -3.87 -2.72 -23.97
N GLY A 326 -3.50 -3.92 -23.57
CA GLY A 326 -2.12 -4.34 -23.72
C GLY A 326 -1.85 -5.74 -23.23
N LYS A 327 -0.64 -6.20 -23.50
CA LYS A 327 -0.17 -7.51 -23.11
C LYS A 327 0.57 -7.41 -21.80
N ILE A 328 0.11 -8.16 -20.80
CA ILE A 328 0.70 -8.21 -19.46
C ILE A 328 1.14 -9.62 -19.13
N SER A 329 2.10 -9.77 -18.24
CA SER A 329 2.51 -11.06 -17.70
C SER A 329 1.38 -11.67 -16.88
N ALA A 330 1.17 -12.98 -17.04
CA ALA A 330 0.25 -13.72 -16.17
C ALA A 330 0.81 -13.91 -14.76
N ASN A 331 2.12 -13.82 -14.59
CA ASN A 331 2.78 -14.00 -13.28
C ASN A 331 2.89 -12.68 -12.55
N GLU A 332 3.70 -11.77 -13.08
CA GLU A 332 4.08 -10.53 -12.40
C GLU A 332 3.81 -9.33 -13.29
N VAL A 333 3.11 -8.36 -12.74
CA VAL A 333 2.88 -7.05 -13.37
C VAL A 333 3.62 -6.01 -12.56
N GLY A 334 4.55 -5.30 -13.21
CA GLY A 334 5.25 -4.18 -12.63
C GLY A 334 4.57 -2.86 -13.00
N ILE A 335 4.45 -1.97 -12.04
CA ILE A 335 4.04 -0.57 -12.27
C ILE A 335 5.20 0.30 -11.83
N TYR A 336 5.69 1.11 -12.76
CA TYR A 336 6.66 2.15 -12.48
C TYR A 336 6.08 3.50 -12.87
N ALA A 337 6.08 4.45 -11.94
CA ALA A 337 5.69 5.82 -12.23
C ALA A 337 6.60 6.81 -11.50
N SER A 338 6.92 7.90 -12.15
CA SER A 338 7.57 9.05 -11.54
C SER A 338 6.82 10.32 -11.88
N SER A 339 6.65 11.17 -10.89
CA SER A 339 5.98 12.45 -11.05
C SER A 339 6.64 13.53 -10.22
N ASN A 340 6.47 14.77 -10.66
CA ASN A 340 6.77 15.96 -9.90
C ASN A 340 5.46 16.65 -9.54
N PHE A 341 5.19 16.80 -8.25
CA PHE A 341 4.02 17.47 -7.74
C PHE A 341 4.41 18.87 -7.30
N ILE A 342 3.77 19.90 -7.87
CA ILE A 342 4.09 21.31 -7.68
C ILE A 342 2.89 22.01 -7.09
N VAL A 343 3.03 22.55 -5.89
CA VAL A 343 2.04 23.43 -5.25
C VAL A 343 2.42 24.87 -5.52
N ASN A 344 1.42 25.71 -5.79
CA ASN A 344 1.57 27.11 -6.17
C ASN A 344 2.54 27.33 -7.34
N PRO A 345 2.33 26.71 -8.50
CA PRO A 345 3.24 26.79 -9.64
C PRO A 345 3.41 28.24 -10.18
N SER A 346 2.47 29.12 -9.89
CA SER A 346 2.48 30.52 -10.29
C SER A 346 3.36 31.41 -9.40
N GLY A 347 3.82 30.91 -8.27
CA GLY A 347 4.68 31.65 -7.34
C GLY A 347 3.94 32.63 -6.43
N MET A 348 4.69 33.44 -5.69
CA MET A 348 4.21 34.41 -4.71
C MET A 348 3.51 35.60 -5.38
N SER A 349 2.27 35.49 -5.83
CA SER A 349 1.54 36.61 -6.39
C SER A 349 0.49 37.21 -5.44
N ASP A 350 -0.14 36.40 -4.63
CA ASP A 350 -1.29 36.81 -3.81
C ASP A 350 -1.18 36.28 -2.37
N LEU A 351 -1.77 37.04 -1.43
CA LEU A 351 -1.98 36.58 -0.05
C LEU A 351 -2.95 35.41 -0.03
N VAL A 352 -2.57 34.35 0.64
CA VAL A 352 -3.39 33.13 0.78
C VAL A 352 -3.62 32.81 2.25
N SER A 353 -4.79 32.24 2.55
CA SER A 353 -5.08 31.63 3.85
C SER A 353 -4.84 30.13 3.75
N VAL A 354 -4.07 29.60 4.68
CA VAL A 354 -3.73 28.17 4.77
C VAL A 354 -3.94 27.70 6.20
N SER A 355 -4.63 26.56 6.36
CA SER A 355 -4.85 25.90 7.66
C SER A 355 -4.08 24.57 7.74
N ASP A 356 -3.73 24.17 8.94
CA ASP A 356 -3.10 22.88 9.25
C ASP A 356 -3.95 21.65 8.84
N THR A 357 -5.27 21.86 8.71
CA THR A 357 -6.23 20.84 8.25
C THR A 357 -6.33 20.75 6.72
N CYS A 358 -5.71 21.67 5.98
CA CYS A 358 -5.66 21.61 4.52
C CYS A 358 -4.84 20.41 4.07
N ALA A 359 -5.26 19.79 2.97
CA ALA A 359 -4.56 18.69 2.35
C ALA A 359 -4.70 18.69 0.84
N ILE A 360 -3.68 18.21 0.17
CA ILE A 360 -3.76 17.78 -1.22
C ILE A 360 -3.43 16.30 -1.23
N ASP A 361 -4.29 15.52 -1.87
CA ASP A 361 -4.07 14.09 -2.07
C ASP A 361 -4.26 13.76 -3.54
N VAL A 362 -3.36 12.96 -4.06
CA VAL A 362 -3.46 12.38 -5.41
C VAL A 362 -3.53 10.87 -5.26
N ILE A 363 -4.63 10.32 -5.74
CA ILE A 363 -4.97 8.90 -5.62
C ILE A 363 -4.93 8.26 -7.00
N ILE A 364 -4.28 7.12 -7.12
CA ILE A 364 -4.30 6.28 -8.31
C ILE A 364 -5.18 5.07 -8.06
N ASP A 365 -6.24 4.94 -8.85
CA ASP A 365 -7.07 3.76 -8.92
C ASP A 365 -6.80 3.02 -10.24
N THR A 366 -6.51 1.75 -10.15
CA THR A 366 -6.37 0.88 -11.32
C THR A 366 -7.38 -0.25 -11.23
N GLU A 367 -8.19 -0.41 -12.26
CA GLU A 367 -9.12 -1.51 -12.42
C GLU A 367 -8.69 -2.33 -13.64
N ILE A 368 -8.30 -3.58 -13.42
CA ILE A 368 -7.96 -4.52 -14.49
C ILE A 368 -9.09 -5.53 -14.57
N PRO A 369 -9.97 -5.45 -15.57
CA PRO A 369 -11.02 -6.45 -15.74
C PRO A 369 -10.39 -7.80 -16.10
N PHE A 370 -10.98 -8.87 -15.62
CA PHE A 370 -10.67 -10.21 -16.11
C PHE A 370 -11.33 -10.41 -17.48
N ALA A 371 -11.03 -9.49 -18.40
CA ALA A 371 -11.37 -9.48 -19.80
C ALA A 371 -10.07 -9.62 -20.60
N PHE A 372 -9.80 -10.80 -21.17
CA PHE A 372 -8.50 -11.08 -21.74
C PHE A 372 -8.54 -12.16 -22.83
N ILE A 373 -7.49 -12.17 -23.62
CA ILE A 373 -7.11 -13.31 -24.45
C ILE A 373 -5.94 -14.01 -23.73
N ALA A 374 -6.10 -15.28 -23.41
CA ALA A 374 -5.04 -16.13 -22.89
C ALA A 374 -4.50 -17.01 -23.99
N ASN A 375 -3.18 -17.04 -24.14
CA ASN A 375 -2.49 -17.92 -25.03
C ASN A 375 -1.25 -18.48 -24.33
N ASP A 376 -1.13 -19.79 -24.25
CA ASP A 376 0.00 -20.49 -23.60
C ASP A 376 0.22 -20.10 -22.13
N VAL A 377 -0.83 -19.69 -21.41
CA VAL A 377 -0.74 -19.46 -19.98
C VAL A 377 -0.63 -20.80 -19.26
N ARG A 378 0.46 -21.00 -18.53
CA ARG A 378 0.75 -22.27 -17.85
C ARG A 378 0.84 -22.04 -16.34
N TYR A 379 0.26 -22.98 -15.62
CA TYR A 379 0.37 -23.06 -14.17
C TYR A 379 0.96 -24.40 -13.78
N LEU A 380 2.02 -24.36 -12.97
CA LEU A 380 2.70 -25.53 -12.44
C LEU A 380 2.47 -25.62 -10.94
N ASP A 381 2.05 -26.78 -10.48
CA ASP A 381 1.91 -27.08 -9.06
C ASP A 381 2.55 -28.41 -8.71
N THR A 382 3.05 -28.50 -7.46
CA THR A 382 3.68 -29.70 -6.94
C THR A 382 3.01 -30.06 -5.62
N THR A 383 2.42 -31.24 -5.57
CA THR A 383 1.67 -31.75 -4.42
C THR A 383 2.37 -32.97 -3.82
N GLU A 384 2.48 -33.03 -2.49
CA GLU A 384 2.95 -34.21 -1.80
C GLU A 384 1.92 -35.34 -1.87
N LEU A 385 2.38 -36.54 -2.21
CA LEU A 385 1.54 -37.73 -2.27
C LEU A 385 1.64 -38.49 -0.95
N ALA A 386 0.47 -38.66 -0.28
CA ALA A 386 0.36 -39.44 0.93
C ALA A 386 -0.51 -40.70 0.64
N LEU A 387 0.08 -41.67 -0.04
CA LEU A 387 -0.61 -42.90 -0.48
C LEU A 387 -0.41 -44.08 0.45
N SER A 388 0.06 -43.83 1.67
CA SER A 388 0.42 -44.89 2.67
C SER A 388 -0.76 -45.77 3.13
N GLY A 389 -2.02 -45.39 2.77
CA GLY A 389 -3.20 -46.18 3.15
C GLY A 389 -3.60 -47.30 2.19
N ILE A 390 -2.88 -47.49 1.06
CA ILE A 390 -3.20 -48.56 0.12
C ILE A 390 -2.38 -49.77 0.44
N SER A 391 -3.02 -50.79 1.04
CA SER A 391 -2.42 -52.09 1.28
C SER A 391 -2.55 -52.97 0.03
N GLN A 392 -1.43 -53.46 -0.52
CA GLN A 392 -1.39 -54.35 -1.70
C GLN A 392 -1.63 -53.68 -3.07
N PRO A 393 -0.89 -52.59 -3.39
CA PRO A 393 -1.01 -51.92 -4.67
C PRO A 393 -0.70 -52.84 -5.89
N GLU A 394 0.06 -53.90 -5.69
CA GLU A 394 0.41 -54.88 -6.71
C GLU A 394 -0.78 -55.70 -7.23
N GLN A 395 -1.90 -55.70 -6.52
CA GLN A 395 -3.10 -56.38 -6.95
C GLN A 395 -3.99 -55.54 -7.89
N ILE A 396 -3.68 -54.27 -8.02
CA ILE A 396 -4.40 -53.36 -8.93
C ILE A 396 -3.81 -53.48 -10.33
N GLU A 397 -4.56 -54.08 -11.24
CA GLU A 397 -4.17 -54.16 -12.66
C GLU A 397 -4.37 -52.85 -13.39
N LYS A 398 -5.50 -52.14 -13.04
CA LYS A 398 -5.93 -50.98 -13.76
C LYS A 398 -6.87 -50.15 -12.89
N LEU A 399 -6.59 -48.83 -12.82
CA LEU A 399 -7.50 -47.82 -12.27
C LEU A 399 -7.94 -46.90 -13.41
N VAL A 400 -9.25 -46.76 -13.60
CA VAL A 400 -9.81 -45.79 -14.54
C VAL A 400 -10.61 -44.78 -13.74
N LEU A 401 -10.19 -43.50 -13.80
CA LEU A 401 -10.99 -42.40 -13.25
C LEU A 401 -11.82 -41.82 -14.37
N GLU A 402 -13.12 -41.85 -14.20
CA GLU A 402 -14.11 -41.25 -15.09
C GLU A 402 -14.53 -39.92 -14.50
N LEU A 403 -14.11 -38.80 -15.14
CA LEU A 403 -14.50 -37.47 -14.74
C LEU A 403 -15.49 -36.91 -15.76
N THR A 404 -16.57 -36.34 -15.25
CA THR A 404 -17.49 -35.52 -16.05
C THR A 404 -17.40 -34.10 -15.49
N VAL A 405 -16.94 -33.18 -16.32
CA VAL A 405 -16.76 -31.76 -15.98
C VAL A 405 -17.78 -30.95 -16.77
N THR A 406 -18.64 -30.24 -16.07
CA THR A 406 -19.58 -29.29 -16.68
C THR A 406 -19.10 -27.87 -16.35
N SER A 407 -18.80 -27.06 -17.36
CA SER A 407 -18.21 -25.72 -17.18
C SER A 407 -19.04 -24.65 -17.87
N THR A 408 -19.21 -23.52 -17.18
CA THR A 408 -19.71 -22.26 -17.76
C THR A 408 -18.60 -21.21 -17.92
N VAL A 409 -17.36 -21.59 -17.64
CA VAL A 409 -16.18 -20.69 -17.76
C VAL A 409 -15.76 -20.60 -19.22
N PRO A 410 -15.50 -19.39 -19.77
CA PRO A 410 -15.19 -19.21 -21.19
C PRO A 410 -13.70 -19.43 -21.52
N LEU A 411 -13.08 -20.43 -20.91
CA LEU A 411 -11.69 -20.79 -21.18
C LEU A 411 -11.51 -22.31 -21.19
N ASN A 412 -10.63 -22.76 -22.06
CA ASN A 412 -10.16 -24.14 -22.05
C ASN A 412 -9.06 -24.30 -21.01
N MET A 413 -9.06 -25.44 -20.34
CA MET A 413 -7.95 -25.87 -19.49
C MET A 413 -7.52 -27.28 -19.90
N ASN A 414 -6.30 -27.40 -20.38
CA ASN A 414 -5.66 -28.69 -20.55
C ASN A 414 -4.85 -29.01 -19.30
N ALA A 415 -4.78 -30.29 -18.95
CA ALA A 415 -4.00 -30.75 -17.80
C ALA A 415 -3.03 -31.88 -18.19
N GLN A 416 -1.90 -31.91 -17.52
CA GLN A 416 -0.93 -32.98 -17.61
C GLN A 416 -0.37 -33.27 -16.21
N PHE A 417 -0.21 -34.54 -15.86
CA PHE A 417 0.25 -34.95 -14.54
C PHE A 417 1.48 -35.85 -14.66
N PHE A 418 2.45 -35.57 -13.80
CA PHE A 418 3.70 -36.33 -13.71
C PHE A 418 3.93 -36.79 -12.27
N THR A 419 4.44 -38.00 -12.13
CA THR A 419 4.99 -38.47 -10.85
C THR A 419 6.44 -37.99 -10.72
N TYR A 420 6.81 -37.59 -9.53
CA TYR A 420 8.11 -36.99 -9.24
C TYR A 420 8.68 -37.58 -7.96
N ASP A 421 9.98 -37.89 -8.00
CA ASP A 421 10.76 -38.36 -6.89
C ASP A 421 11.68 -37.20 -6.43
N SER A 422 11.47 -36.75 -5.18
CA SER A 422 12.24 -35.62 -4.63
C SER A 422 13.65 -35.99 -4.23
N GLU A 423 13.95 -37.27 -3.99
CA GLU A 423 15.32 -37.73 -3.65
C GLU A 423 16.24 -37.72 -4.87
N THR A 424 15.70 -38.10 -6.04
CA THR A 424 16.45 -38.11 -7.30
C THR A 424 16.25 -36.83 -8.13
N GLU A 425 15.35 -35.96 -7.72
CA GLU A 425 14.96 -34.73 -8.42
C GLU A 425 14.52 -34.98 -9.88
N ARG A 426 13.74 -36.06 -10.13
CA ARG A 426 13.36 -36.47 -11.48
C ARG A 426 11.88 -36.79 -11.58
N ILE A 427 11.36 -36.51 -12.76
CA ILE A 427 10.06 -37.05 -13.20
C ILE A 427 10.26 -38.55 -13.44
N THR A 428 9.47 -39.36 -12.74
CA THR A 428 9.53 -40.81 -12.80
C THR A 428 8.62 -41.38 -13.90
N ASP A 429 7.45 -40.77 -14.08
CA ASP A 429 6.51 -41.17 -15.15
C ASP A 429 5.56 -40.00 -15.53
N THR A 430 4.95 -40.13 -16.71
CA THR A 430 3.80 -39.31 -17.14
C THR A 430 2.52 -40.08 -16.80
N LEU A 431 1.88 -39.68 -15.70
CA LEU A 431 0.66 -40.34 -15.24
C LEU A 431 -0.50 -40.09 -16.21
N VAL A 432 -0.63 -38.83 -16.62
CA VAL A 432 -1.62 -38.38 -17.60
C VAL A 432 -0.93 -37.52 -18.66
N ALA A 433 -1.08 -37.88 -19.91
CA ALA A 433 -0.67 -37.04 -21.02
C ALA A 433 -1.57 -35.81 -21.13
N LYS A 434 -1.09 -34.75 -21.78
CA LYS A 434 -1.86 -33.52 -21.98
C LYS A 434 -3.23 -33.84 -22.59
N ASP A 435 -4.28 -33.51 -21.87
CA ASP A 435 -5.66 -33.69 -22.29
C ASP A 435 -6.52 -32.51 -21.82
N ARG A 436 -7.66 -32.31 -22.46
CA ARG A 436 -8.61 -31.24 -22.12
C ARG A 436 -9.38 -31.61 -20.85
N LEU A 437 -9.18 -30.83 -19.81
CA LEU A 437 -9.89 -30.99 -18.52
C LEU A 437 -11.18 -30.17 -18.47
N ILE A 438 -11.13 -28.94 -18.98
CA ILE A 438 -12.28 -28.04 -19.05
C ILE A 438 -12.42 -27.55 -20.49
N GLY A 439 -13.62 -27.71 -21.06
CA GLY A 439 -13.99 -27.10 -22.31
C GLY A 439 -14.56 -25.71 -22.12
N ALA A 440 -14.18 -24.77 -22.95
CA ALA A 440 -14.66 -23.40 -22.90
C ALA A 440 -16.15 -23.26 -23.23
N SER A 441 -16.81 -22.37 -22.49
CA SER A 441 -18.19 -21.95 -22.75
C SER A 441 -18.21 -20.53 -23.32
N PHE A 442 -17.91 -20.38 -24.59
CA PHE A 442 -17.86 -19.06 -25.23
C PHE A 442 -19.23 -18.43 -25.48
N ASP A 443 -20.30 -19.25 -25.58
CA ASP A 443 -21.68 -18.79 -25.84
C ASP A 443 -22.54 -18.71 -24.55
N GLY A 444 -21.92 -18.93 -23.37
CA GLY A 444 -22.60 -18.95 -22.08
C GLY A 444 -23.39 -20.23 -21.81
N ARG A 445 -23.37 -21.23 -22.70
CA ARG A 445 -23.99 -22.53 -22.43
C ARG A 445 -23.00 -23.45 -21.78
N PRO A 446 -23.44 -24.28 -20.81
CA PRO A 446 -22.56 -25.24 -20.17
C PRO A 446 -21.94 -26.20 -21.19
N THR A 447 -20.62 -26.34 -21.11
CA THR A 447 -19.84 -27.32 -21.89
C THR A 447 -19.58 -28.53 -21.03
N ILE A 448 -19.78 -29.73 -21.56
CA ILE A 448 -19.52 -30.99 -20.86
C ILE A 448 -18.28 -31.62 -21.45
N THR A 449 -17.30 -31.92 -20.59
CA THR A 449 -16.09 -32.66 -20.91
C THR A 449 -16.06 -33.96 -20.15
N GLU A 450 -15.92 -35.07 -20.87
CA GLU A 450 -15.77 -36.40 -20.28
C GLU A 450 -14.31 -36.85 -20.44
N ILE A 451 -13.69 -37.23 -19.34
CA ILE A 451 -12.27 -37.57 -19.25
C ILE A 451 -12.15 -38.97 -18.65
N LEU A 452 -11.40 -39.81 -19.34
CA LEU A 452 -11.02 -41.13 -18.86
C LEU A 452 -9.53 -41.13 -18.59
N LEU A 453 -9.15 -41.11 -17.29
CA LEU A 453 -7.77 -41.21 -16.86
C LEU A 453 -7.47 -42.67 -16.56
N GLU A 454 -6.69 -43.31 -17.40
CA GLU A 454 -6.30 -44.70 -17.26
C GLU A 454 -4.90 -44.81 -16.62
N VAL A 455 -4.87 -45.36 -15.43
CA VAL A 455 -3.63 -45.66 -14.71
C VAL A 455 -3.44 -47.18 -14.72
N THR A 456 -2.52 -47.66 -15.53
CA THR A 456 -2.16 -49.09 -15.58
C THR A 456 -1.39 -49.48 -14.32
N GLY A 457 -1.27 -50.80 -14.08
CA GLY A 457 -0.55 -51.34 -12.88
C GLY A 457 0.87 -50.82 -12.75
N ASP A 458 1.61 -50.65 -13.87
CA ASP A 458 2.99 -50.12 -13.84
C ASP A 458 3.00 -48.62 -13.46
N LYS A 459 2.13 -47.82 -14.05
CA LYS A 459 1.96 -46.40 -13.68
C LYS A 459 1.47 -46.24 -12.26
N PHE A 460 0.60 -47.14 -11.80
CA PHE A 460 0.13 -47.13 -10.43
C PHE A 460 1.28 -47.44 -9.45
N ARG A 461 2.22 -48.35 -9.80
CA ARG A 461 3.40 -48.61 -9.01
C ARG A 461 4.32 -47.40 -8.93
N HIS A 462 4.61 -46.76 -10.07
CA HIS A 462 5.40 -45.51 -10.07
C HIS A 462 4.73 -44.41 -9.24
N LEU A 463 3.39 -44.30 -9.27
CA LEU A 463 2.66 -43.38 -8.42
C LEU A 463 2.86 -43.71 -6.92
N MET A 464 2.85 -44.98 -6.53
CA MET A 464 3.05 -45.41 -5.16
C MET A 464 4.50 -45.24 -4.67
N GLU A 465 5.47 -45.29 -5.56
CA GLU A 465 6.91 -45.10 -5.30
C GLU A 465 7.30 -43.61 -5.31
N SER A 466 6.45 -42.74 -5.80
CA SER A 466 6.71 -41.29 -5.89
C SER A 466 6.19 -40.59 -4.66
N ASP A 467 6.90 -39.56 -4.23
CA ASP A 467 6.51 -38.72 -3.08
C ASP A 467 5.76 -37.45 -3.49
N ARG A 468 5.81 -37.09 -4.78
CA ARG A 468 5.16 -35.88 -5.31
C ARG A 468 4.50 -36.12 -6.65
N LEU A 469 3.46 -35.29 -6.88
CA LEU A 469 2.77 -35.13 -8.14
C LEU A 469 3.01 -33.71 -8.68
N ILE A 470 3.53 -33.61 -9.89
CA ILE A 470 3.60 -32.34 -10.61
C ILE A 470 2.39 -32.25 -11.54
N SER A 471 1.63 -31.20 -11.38
CA SER A 471 0.47 -30.86 -12.19
C SER A 471 0.81 -29.66 -13.09
N CYS A 472 0.67 -29.82 -14.39
CA CYS A 472 0.83 -28.77 -15.38
C CYS A 472 -0.54 -28.45 -15.98
N TYR A 473 -0.99 -27.22 -15.85
CA TYR A 473 -2.23 -26.75 -16.46
C TYR A 473 -1.91 -25.70 -17.49
N GLU A 474 -2.62 -25.74 -18.61
CA GLU A 474 -2.49 -24.79 -19.70
C GLU A 474 -3.87 -24.21 -20.00
N LEU A 475 -3.96 -22.88 -19.89
CA LEU A 475 -5.16 -22.10 -20.12
C LEU A 475 -5.10 -21.49 -21.50
N ASP A 476 -6.21 -21.58 -22.24
CA ASP A 476 -6.34 -21.09 -23.61
C ASP A 476 -7.78 -20.59 -23.84
N THR A 477 -7.90 -19.43 -24.47
CA THR A 477 -9.18 -18.84 -24.88
C THR A 477 -9.46 -19.00 -26.36
N GLU A 478 -8.64 -19.77 -27.08
CA GLU A 478 -8.74 -19.92 -28.56
C GLU A 478 -8.79 -18.57 -29.30
N MET A 479 -7.99 -17.60 -28.81
CA MET A 479 -7.94 -16.23 -29.33
C MET A 479 -9.25 -15.44 -29.19
N HIS A 480 -10.20 -15.92 -28.38
CA HIS A 480 -11.38 -15.14 -28.02
C HIS A 480 -11.08 -14.21 -26.87
N ASN A 481 -11.53 -12.95 -26.93
CA ASN A 481 -11.57 -12.08 -25.78
C ASN A 481 -12.70 -12.55 -24.86
N VAL A 482 -12.34 -13.06 -23.68
CA VAL A 482 -13.26 -13.64 -22.71
C VAL A 482 -13.39 -12.73 -21.51
N VAL A 483 -14.56 -12.72 -20.89
CA VAL A 483 -14.82 -11.98 -19.66
C VAL A 483 -15.19 -12.99 -18.58
N LEU A 484 -14.41 -12.99 -17.49
CA LEU A 484 -14.74 -13.82 -16.34
C LEU A 484 -15.76 -13.12 -15.45
N ASN A 485 -16.82 -13.87 -15.12
CA ASN A 485 -17.89 -13.41 -14.24
C ASN A 485 -17.95 -14.30 -12.99
N GLY A 486 -18.20 -13.71 -11.85
CA GLY A 486 -18.23 -14.42 -10.56
C GLY A 486 -19.25 -15.55 -10.46
N GLN A 487 -20.30 -15.55 -11.30
CA GLN A 487 -21.32 -16.59 -11.37
C GLN A 487 -20.92 -17.80 -12.23
N GLN A 488 -19.90 -17.65 -13.07
CA GLN A 488 -19.36 -18.78 -13.85
C GLN A 488 -18.76 -19.80 -12.90
N GLY A 489 -18.82 -21.07 -13.29
CA GLY A 489 -18.36 -22.12 -12.42
C GLY A 489 -18.11 -23.45 -13.14
N VAL A 490 -17.65 -24.38 -12.35
CA VAL A 490 -17.31 -25.73 -12.78
C VAL A 490 -17.95 -26.72 -11.83
N ASP A 491 -18.66 -27.69 -12.38
CA ASP A 491 -19.20 -28.85 -11.70
C ASP A 491 -18.40 -30.08 -12.12
N VAL A 492 -17.87 -30.82 -11.16
CA VAL A 492 -17.08 -32.03 -11.40
C VAL A 492 -17.75 -33.21 -10.74
N SER A 493 -17.92 -34.27 -11.48
CA SER A 493 -18.38 -35.56 -10.98
C SER A 493 -17.33 -36.63 -11.30
N MET A 494 -16.96 -37.45 -10.33
CA MET A 494 -15.93 -38.45 -10.48
C MET A 494 -16.39 -39.83 -10.04
N LYS A 495 -16.05 -40.83 -10.85
CA LYS A 495 -16.19 -42.27 -10.57
C LYS A 495 -14.83 -42.93 -10.76
N ALA A 496 -14.54 -43.93 -9.97
CA ALA A 496 -13.39 -44.81 -10.16
C ALA A 496 -13.83 -46.21 -10.53
N ARG A 497 -13.19 -46.75 -11.55
CA ARG A 497 -13.33 -48.14 -11.93
C ARG A 497 -11.99 -48.82 -11.65
N VAL A 498 -12.00 -49.77 -10.72
CA VAL A 498 -10.80 -50.49 -10.31
C VAL A 498 -10.92 -51.91 -10.80
N LYS A 499 -9.95 -52.36 -11.63
CA LYS A 499 -9.78 -53.73 -12.00
C LYS A 499 -8.65 -54.33 -11.15
N TYR A 500 -8.96 -55.36 -10.40
CA TYR A 500 -8.01 -56.02 -9.52
C TYR A 500 -7.97 -57.53 -9.77
N ASN A 501 -6.80 -58.12 -9.43
CA ASN A 501 -6.53 -59.54 -9.52
C ASN A 501 -5.91 -59.98 -8.20
N GLY A 502 -6.74 -60.50 -7.30
CA GLY A 502 -6.30 -60.96 -5.99
C GLY A 502 -7.37 -60.92 -4.88
N VAL A 503 -6.92 -61.10 -3.64
CA VAL A 503 -7.75 -61.09 -2.44
C VAL A 503 -7.63 -59.76 -1.75
N PHE A 504 -8.73 -58.99 -1.63
CA PHE A 504 -8.75 -57.77 -0.84
C PHE A 504 -9.02 -58.10 0.64
N ASP A 505 -8.06 -57.83 1.49
CA ASP A 505 -8.26 -57.74 2.95
C ASP A 505 -8.27 -56.28 3.36
N ILE A 506 -9.44 -55.72 3.57
CA ILE A 506 -9.57 -54.39 4.19
C ILE A 506 -9.33 -54.58 5.69
N LYS A 507 -8.12 -54.26 6.15
CA LYS A 507 -7.85 -54.17 7.57
C LYS A 507 -8.35 -52.81 8.09
N ASN A 508 -9.34 -52.86 8.97
CA ASN A 508 -9.67 -51.71 9.81
C ASN A 508 -8.50 -51.54 10.81
N GLU A 509 -7.73 -50.46 10.66
CA GLU A 509 -6.90 -49.99 11.77
C GLU A 509 -7.80 -49.21 12.73
N GLU A 510 -7.90 -49.70 13.97
CA GLU A 510 -8.59 -49.09 15.12
C GLU A 510 -7.97 -47.75 15.55
#